data_ce48d2c9355fed9e19fe766796faec4c
#
_entry.id   ce48d2c9355fed9e19fe766796faec4c
#
_cell.length_a   1.000
_cell.length_b   1.000
_cell.length_c   1.000
_cell.angle_alpha   90.00
_cell.angle_beta   90.00
_cell.angle_gamma   90.00
#
_symmetry.space_group_name_H-M   'P 1'
#
loop_
_entity.id
_entity.type
_entity.pdbx_description
1 polymer ?
#
loop_
_entity_poly.entity_id
_entity_poly.type
_entity_poly.pdbx_seq_one_letter_code
_entity_poly.pdbx_strand_id
1 'polypeptide(L)'
;MCIRDRPNKENKLTPRITETARALWLIYVSLTALCAFAYWFAGMDAFDAICHSFSTIAIGGFSTHDLSLGYFDNAFIELVAVFFMIIAGINFGLHFFVWQRKNPFYYLRDSETKAYLLYIFIGSILVCGLLWNDKGVVAVVAPALREGIFQTVSMATTTGFSTSNFSEWPGGLPFILLLTAFAGGCAGSTAGGVKVIRVLLLFLQGLREVKRLVHPSGMFPLKLGGSPVTRRISESVWSFLSAYLIIFIPVSYTHLTLPTICSV
;
A
#
# COMPACT_ATOMS: atom_id res chain seq x y z
N MET A 1 -7.71 -1.83 -15.89
CA MET A 1 -7.31 -0.58 -16.57
C MET A 1 -5.85 -0.74 -16.93
N CYS A 2 -5.59 -1.04 -18.20
CA CYS A 2 -4.25 -1.37 -18.67
C CYS A 2 -3.28 -0.20 -18.57
N ILE A 3 -2.00 -0.52 -18.37
CA ILE A 3 -0.78 0.31 -18.47
C ILE A 3 -0.77 1.25 -19.71
N ARG A 4 -1.72 1.12 -20.59
CA ARG A 4 -1.88 1.81 -21.88
C ARG A 4 -2.21 3.31 -21.78
N ASP A 5 -2.64 3.79 -20.61
CA ASP A 5 -3.10 5.19 -20.42
C ASP A 5 -2.09 6.10 -19.70
N ARG A 6 -0.83 5.69 -19.56
CA ARG A 6 0.22 6.61 -19.10
C ARG A 6 0.63 7.54 -20.26
N PRO A 7 0.69 8.87 -20.05
CA PRO A 7 1.00 9.83 -21.11
C PRO A 7 2.42 9.78 -21.66
N ASN A 8 3.30 8.92 -21.13
CA ASN A 8 4.68 8.80 -21.61
C ASN A 8 4.85 7.54 -22.46
N LYS A 9 4.92 7.71 -23.77
CA LYS A 9 5.33 6.68 -24.74
C LYS A 9 6.72 6.09 -24.47
N GLU A 10 7.50 6.67 -23.57
CA GLU A 10 8.88 6.27 -23.26
C GLU A 10 8.99 5.07 -22.30
N ASN A 11 7.89 4.61 -21.71
CA ASN A 11 7.91 3.58 -20.66
C ASN A 11 7.34 2.23 -21.11
N LYS A 12 7.53 1.83 -22.35
CA LYS A 12 7.43 0.41 -22.70
C LYS A 12 8.64 -0.29 -22.08
N LEU A 13 8.40 -1.22 -21.14
CA LEU A 13 9.45 -1.97 -20.47
C LEU A 13 10.33 -2.72 -21.48
N THR A 14 9.70 -3.26 -22.54
CA THR A 14 10.38 -3.91 -23.68
C THR A 14 9.47 -3.83 -24.90
N PRO A 15 10.01 -4.03 -26.14
CA PRO A 15 9.23 -4.00 -27.39
C PRO A 15 8.17 -5.11 -27.45
N ARG A 16 8.37 -6.23 -26.75
CA ARG A 16 7.50 -7.42 -26.76
C ARG A 16 6.80 -7.61 -25.42
N ILE A 17 5.51 -7.92 -25.45
CA ILE A 17 4.67 -8.19 -24.26
C ILE A 17 5.25 -9.36 -23.45
N THR A 18 5.72 -10.41 -24.12
CA THR A 18 6.32 -11.60 -23.49
C THR A 18 7.58 -11.28 -22.71
N GLU A 19 8.45 -10.39 -23.21
CA GLU A 19 9.67 -9.96 -22.52
C GLU A 19 9.34 -9.13 -21.27
N THR A 20 8.34 -8.26 -21.37
CA THR A 20 7.84 -7.49 -20.22
C THR A 20 7.29 -8.42 -19.13
N ALA A 21 6.45 -9.38 -19.51
CA ALA A 21 5.88 -10.35 -18.57
C ALA A 21 6.97 -11.19 -17.89
N ARG A 22 7.95 -11.69 -18.67
CA ARG A 22 9.09 -12.44 -18.14
C ARG A 22 9.92 -11.62 -17.15
N ALA A 23 10.18 -10.36 -17.47
CA ALA A 23 10.96 -9.47 -16.59
C ALA A 23 10.25 -9.21 -15.26
N LEU A 24 8.94 -8.92 -15.31
CA LEU A 24 8.13 -8.73 -14.10
C LEU A 24 8.04 -10.00 -13.25
N TRP A 25 7.89 -11.17 -13.89
CA TRP A 25 7.86 -12.45 -13.21
C TRP A 25 9.20 -12.77 -12.52
N LEU A 26 10.33 -12.53 -13.17
CA LEU A 26 11.66 -12.72 -12.59
C LEU A 26 11.88 -11.83 -11.35
N ILE A 27 11.42 -10.57 -11.39
CA ILE A 27 11.50 -9.66 -10.24
C ILE A 27 10.63 -10.19 -9.09
N TYR A 28 9.40 -10.63 -9.39
CA TYR A 28 8.51 -11.20 -8.39
C TYR A 28 9.15 -12.42 -7.69
N VAL A 29 9.67 -13.37 -8.47
CA VAL A 29 10.30 -14.58 -7.93
C VAL A 29 11.57 -14.24 -7.14
N SER A 30 12.41 -13.32 -7.64
CA SER A 30 13.62 -12.91 -6.93
C SER A 30 13.33 -12.21 -5.61
N LEU A 31 12.33 -11.32 -5.56
CA LEU A 31 11.88 -10.69 -4.31
C LEU A 31 11.31 -11.72 -3.33
N THR A 32 10.54 -12.69 -3.82
CA THR A 32 9.99 -13.77 -2.98
C THR A 32 11.11 -14.63 -2.39
N ALA A 33 12.10 -15.02 -3.20
CA ALA A 33 13.24 -15.78 -2.72
C ALA A 33 14.08 -15.01 -1.70
N LEU A 34 14.32 -13.72 -1.93
CA LEU A 34 15.01 -12.86 -0.97
C LEU A 34 14.23 -12.70 0.33
N CYS A 35 12.91 -12.58 0.26
CA CYS A 35 12.03 -12.50 1.42
C CYS A 35 12.07 -13.81 2.23
N ALA A 36 11.97 -14.97 1.57
CA ALA A 36 12.07 -16.28 2.22
C ALA A 36 13.41 -16.45 2.95
N PHE A 37 14.50 -16.08 2.29
CA PHE A 37 15.83 -16.13 2.90
C PHE A 37 15.95 -15.18 4.10
N ALA A 38 15.40 -13.98 4.00
CA ALA A 38 15.40 -13.02 5.10
C ALA A 38 14.57 -13.50 6.30
N TYR A 39 13.41 -14.11 6.09
CA TYR A 39 12.61 -14.71 7.15
C TYR A 39 13.30 -15.90 7.81
N TRP A 40 13.90 -16.76 7.01
CA TRP A 40 14.68 -17.89 7.53
C TRP A 40 15.87 -17.41 8.39
N PHE A 41 16.59 -16.40 7.91
CA PHE A 41 17.69 -15.79 8.66
C PHE A 41 17.20 -15.06 9.93
N ALA A 42 15.98 -14.54 9.92
CA ALA A 42 15.34 -13.90 11.07
C ALA A 42 14.90 -14.91 12.16
N GLY A 43 14.98 -16.22 11.88
CA GLY A 43 14.68 -17.29 12.84
C GLY A 43 13.34 -18.02 12.60
N MET A 44 12.70 -17.82 11.46
CA MET A 44 11.56 -18.67 11.05
C MET A 44 12.03 -20.04 10.61
N ASP A 45 11.21 -21.08 10.84
CA ASP A 45 11.39 -22.38 10.21
C ASP A 45 11.31 -22.28 8.68
N ALA A 46 11.96 -23.19 7.96
CA ALA A 46 12.04 -23.16 6.50
C ALA A 46 10.66 -23.18 5.84
N PHE A 47 9.72 -23.95 6.37
CA PHE A 47 8.35 -24.02 5.87
C PHE A 47 7.63 -22.69 6.05
N ASP A 48 7.68 -22.13 7.25
CA ASP A 48 7.04 -20.85 7.56
C ASP A 48 7.67 -19.70 6.75
N ALA A 49 8.99 -19.67 6.63
CA ALA A 49 9.68 -18.66 5.84
C ALA A 49 9.24 -18.66 4.36
N ILE A 50 9.07 -19.82 3.76
CA ILE A 50 8.59 -19.96 2.37
C ILE A 50 7.13 -19.51 2.28
N CYS A 51 6.23 -20.02 3.13
CA CYS A 51 4.81 -19.69 3.09
C CYS A 51 4.56 -18.19 3.31
N HIS A 52 5.21 -17.60 4.33
CA HIS A 52 5.07 -16.17 4.61
C HIS A 52 5.71 -15.29 3.54
N SER A 53 6.79 -15.74 2.87
CA SER A 53 7.39 -14.96 1.78
C SER A 53 6.44 -14.81 0.58
N PHE A 54 5.76 -15.89 0.18
CA PHE A 54 4.73 -15.83 -0.85
C PHE A 54 3.61 -14.87 -0.45
N SER A 55 3.11 -14.99 0.78
CA SER A 55 2.04 -14.15 1.29
C SER A 55 2.45 -12.68 1.40
N THR A 56 3.70 -12.39 1.82
CA THR A 56 4.23 -11.03 1.95
C THR A 56 4.38 -10.34 0.59
N ILE A 57 5.00 -10.99 -0.39
CA ILE A 57 5.24 -10.38 -1.72
C ILE A 57 3.95 -10.31 -2.55
N ALA A 58 3.06 -11.29 -2.40
CA ALA A 58 1.72 -11.22 -2.98
C ALA A 58 0.81 -10.22 -2.27
N ILE A 59 1.21 -9.71 -1.09
CA ILE A 59 0.37 -8.84 -0.25
C ILE A 59 -0.95 -9.57 0.07
N GLY A 60 -0.84 -10.85 0.49
CA GLY A 60 -2.00 -11.73 0.74
C GLY A 60 -2.42 -11.83 2.20
N GLY A 61 -1.50 -11.60 3.16
CA GLY A 61 -1.77 -11.62 4.60
C GLY A 61 -2.09 -12.99 5.20
N PHE A 62 -1.95 -14.06 4.42
CA PHE A 62 -2.18 -15.42 4.92
C PHE A 62 -0.98 -15.91 5.73
N SER A 63 -1.27 -16.54 6.85
CA SER A 63 -0.27 -17.12 7.76
C SER A 63 -0.56 -18.61 7.97
N THR A 64 0.48 -19.37 8.33
CA THR A 64 0.40 -20.75 8.78
C THR A 64 -0.07 -20.89 10.23
N HIS A 65 -0.17 -19.75 10.94
CA HIS A 65 -0.55 -19.69 12.36
C HIS A 65 -1.75 -18.76 12.56
N ASP A 66 -2.66 -19.09 13.48
CA ASP A 66 -3.88 -18.34 13.78
C ASP A 66 -3.60 -16.92 14.29
N LEU A 67 -2.50 -16.73 15.04
CA LEU A 67 -2.06 -15.42 15.50
C LEU A 67 -1.31 -14.60 14.44
N SER A 68 -1.29 -15.06 13.18
CA SER A 68 -0.56 -14.41 12.09
C SER A 68 0.92 -14.23 12.46
N LEU A 69 1.56 -13.12 12.06
CA LEU A 69 2.96 -12.85 12.40
C LEU A 69 3.20 -12.59 13.90
N GLY A 70 2.13 -12.28 14.66
CA GLY A 70 2.19 -12.18 16.12
C GLY A 70 2.61 -13.47 16.83
N TYR A 71 2.44 -14.65 16.19
CA TYR A 71 2.88 -15.95 16.71
C TYR A 71 4.39 -15.99 17.03
N PHE A 72 5.20 -15.36 16.20
CA PHE A 72 6.67 -15.41 16.33
C PHE A 72 7.21 -14.46 17.41
N ASP A 73 6.45 -13.44 17.81
CA ASP A 73 6.83 -12.36 18.77
C ASP A 73 8.31 -11.91 18.62
N ASN A 74 8.73 -11.73 17.39
CA ASN A 74 10.12 -11.37 17.05
C ASN A 74 10.13 -10.06 16.23
N ALA A 75 10.69 -9.01 16.83
CA ALA A 75 10.79 -7.69 16.20
C ALA A 75 11.57 -7.71 14.87
N PHE A 76 12.52 -8.63 14.72
CA PHE A 76 13.30 -8.72 13.49
C PHE A 76 12.46 -9.33 12.34
N ILE A 77 11.64 -10.33 12.63
CA ILE A 77 10.68 -10.91 11.67
C ILE A 77 9.68 -9.85 11.22
N GLU A 78 9.14 -9.06 12.15
CA GLU A 78 8.21 -7.98 11.82
C GLU A 78 8.86 -6.89 10.96
N LEU A 79 10.11 -6.52 11.26
CA LEU A 79 10.87 -5.55 10.47
C LEU A 79 11.10 -6.05 9.04
N VAL A 80 11.45 -7.32 8.88
CA VAL A 80 11.57 -7.97 7.55
C VAL A 80 10.23 -7.90 6.83
N ALA A 81 9.11 -8.24 7.50
CA ALA A 81 7.78 -8.17 6.92
C ALA A 81 7.44 -6.75 6.45
N VAL A 82 7.62 -5.73 7.32
CA VAL A 82 7.37 -4.33 7.01
C VAL A 82 8.17 -3.88 5.78
N PHE A 83 9.45 -4.22 5.75
CA PHE A 83 10.33 -3.86 4.63
C PHE A 83 9.86 -4.45 3.29
N PHE A 84 9.54 -5.75 3.27
CA PHE A 84 9.10 -6.40 2.04
C PHE A 84 7.67 -6.03 1.65
N MET A 85 6.76 -5.77 2.59
CA MET A 85 5.42 -5.23 2.31
C MET A 85 5.51 -3.86 1.61
N ILE A 86 6.38 -2.96 2.11
CA ILE A 86 6.59 -1.65 1.48
C ILE A 86 7.14 -1.82 0.06
N ILE A 87 8.13 -2.68 -0.17
CA ILE A 87 8.69 -2.94 -1.50
C ILE A 87 7.63 -3.54 -2.43
N ALA A 88 6.89 -4.54 -1.99
CA ALA A 88 5.84 -5.18 -2.78
C ALA A 88 4.71 -4.21 -3.18
N GLY A 89 4.45 -3.18 -2.35
CA GLY A 89 3.51 -2.10 -2.63
C GLY A 89 3.99 -1.08 -3.66
N ILE A 90 5.26 -1.09 -4.08
CA ILE A 90 5.80 -0.24 -5.15
C ILE A 90 5.55 -0.90 -6.52
N ASN A 91 5.49 -0.08 -7.56
CA ASN A 91 5.29 -0.53 -8.94
C ASN A 91 6.43 -1.48 -9.41
N PHE A 92 6.08 -2.71 -9.81
CA PHE A 92 7.05 -3.70 -10.28
C PHE A 92 7.80 -3.26 -11.54
N GLY A 93 7.19 -2.46 -12.40
CA GLY A 93 7.87 -1.85 -13.53
C GLY A 93 8.98 -0.89 -13.12
N LEU A 94 8.82 -0.19 -11.99
CA LEU A 94 9.86 0.69 -11.45
C LEU A 94 11.04 -0.14 -10.90
N HIS A 95 10.79 -1.28 -10.25
CA HIS A 95 11.85 -2.21 -9.83
C HIS A 95 12.69 -2.67 -11.03
N PHE A 96 12.02 -2.98 -12.16
CA PHE A 96 12.72 -3.35 -13.40
C PHE A 96 13.65 -2.24 -13.90
N PHE A 97 13.17 -0.99 -13.95
CA PHE A 97 13.98 0.15 -14.36
C PHE A 97 15.17 0.40 -13.44
N VAL A 98 14.95 0.31 -12.11
CA VAL A 98 16.02 0.46 -11.13
C VAL A 98 17.07 -0.63 -11.30
N TRP A 99 16.65 -1.88 -11.48
CA TRP A 99 17.57 -3.00 -11.70
C TRP A 99 18.38 -2.84 -12.98
N GLN A 100 17.72 -2.49 -14.08
CA GLN A 100 18.38 -2.29 -15.39
C GLN A 100 19.39 -1.13 -15.36
N ARG A 101 19.05 -0.04 -14.69
CA ARG A 101 19.89 1.16 -14.63
C ARG A 101 20.84 1.19 -13.43
N LYS A 102 20.75 0.23 -12.52
CA LYS A 102 21.56 0.11 -11.30
C LYS A 102 21.59 1.40 -10.45
N ASN A 103 20.50 2.15 -10.45
CA ASN A 103 20.42 3.43 -9.76
C ASN A 103 19.14 3.53 -8.90
N PRO A 104 19.25 3.42 -7.55
CA PRO A 104 18.09 3.44 -6.64
C PRO A 104 17.39 4.81 -6.57
N PHE A 105 18.05 5.91 -6.99
CA PHE A 105 17.43 7.24 -6.98
C PHE A 105 16.18 7.36 -7.87
N TYR A 106 15.95 6.40 -8.79
CA TYR A 106 14.71 6.37 -9.57
C TYR A 106 13.46 6.18 -8.71
N TYR A 107 13.53 5.49 -7.57
CA TYR A 107 12.41 5.41 -6.62
C TYR A 107 12.01 6.78 -6.09
N LEU A 108 12.99 7.61 -5.73
CA LEU A 108 12.77 8.96 -5.24
C LEU A 108 12.42 9.97 -6.34
N ARG A 109 12.55 9.62 -7.60
CA ARG A 109 12.19 10.49 -8.72
C ARG A 109 10.75 10.28 -9.17
N ASP A 110 10.18 9.11 -8.93
CA ASP A 110 8.79 8.79 -9.25
C ASP A 110 7.82 9.47 -8.27
N SER A 111 6.86 10.22 -8.80
CA SER A 111 5.90 10.98 -8.00
C SER A 111 4.89 10.09 -7.27
N GLU A 112 4.55 8.93 -7.83
CA GLU A 112 3.65 7.96 -7.20
C GLU A 112 4.32 7.29 -6.00
N THR A 113 5.56 6.84 -6.16
CA THR A 113 6.35 6.22 -5.09
C THR A 113 6.60 7.20 -3.94
N LYS A 114 6.89 8.48 -4.24
CA LYS A 114 6.99 9.51 -3.19
C LYS A 114 5.70 9.68 -2.41
N ALA A 115 4.57 9.79 -3.10
CA ALA A 115 3.26 9.94 -2.46
C ALA A 115 2.93 8.72 -1.60
N TYR A 116 3.25 7.52 -2.08
CA TYR A 116 3.07 6.26 -1.37
C TYR A 116 3.90 6.20 -0.08
N LEU A 117 5.20 6.48 -0.15
CA LEU A 117 6.06 6.48 1.03
C LEU A 117 5.68 7.57 2.04
N LEU A 118 5.35 8.77 1.56
CA LEU A 118 4.87 9.87 2.40
C LEU A 118 3.57 9.52 3.11
N TYR A 119 2.65 8.88 2.40
CA TYR A 119 1.38 8.44 2.93
C TYR A 119 1.54 7.38 4.05
N ILE A 120 2.38 6.36 3.84
CA ILE A 120 2.71 5.37 4.87
C ILE A 120 3.36 6.06 6.08
N PHE A 121 4.31 6.96 5.84
CA PHE A 121 5.02 7.67 6.90
C PHE A 121 4.09 8.52 7.75
N ILE A 122 3.20 9.31 7.13
CA ILE A 122 2.20 10.12 7.84
C ILE A 122 1.23 9.22 8.61
N GLY A 123 0.73 8.15 8.00
CA GLY A 123 -0.14 7.18 8.64
C GLY A 123 0.50 6.54 9.87
N SER A 124 1.77 6.14 9.75
CA SER A 124 2.53 5.56 10.87
C SER A 124 2.73 6.55 12.02
N ILE A 125 3.09 7.80 11.72
CA ILE A 125 3.21 8.85 12.75
C ILE A 125 1.88 9.09 13.45
N LEU A 126 0.79 9.18 12.70
CA LEU A 126 -0.54 9.43 13.26
C LEU A 126 -0.97 8.29 14.20
N VAL A 127 -0.85 7.06 13.75
CA VAL A 127 -1.25 5.87 14.55
C VAL A 127 -0.35 5.73 15.78
N CYS A 128 0.97 5.82 15.62
CA CYS A 128 1.90 5.75 16.74
C CYS A 128 1.68 6.87 17.76
N GLY A 129 1.43 8.10 17.28
CA GLY A 129 1.17 9.24 18.14
C GLY A 129 -0.12 9.09 18.97
N LEU A 130 -1.18 8.57 18.37
CA LEU A 130 -2.44 8.29 19.07
C LEU A 130 -2.30 7.14 20.06
N LEU A 131 -1.60 6.05 19.70
CA LEU A 131 -1.30 4.95 20.62
C LEU A 131 -0.47 5.40 21.82
N TRP A 132 0.49 6.29 21.58
CA TRP A 132 1.32 6.82 22.66
C TRP A 132 0.50 7.66 23.64
N ASN A 133 -0.35 8.53 23.13
CA ASN A 133 -1.17 9.40 23.95
C ASN A 133 -2.12 8.59 24.88
N ASP A 134 -2.60 7.46 24.44
CA ASP A 134 -3.52 6.62 25.20
C ASP A 134 -2.82 5.75 26.27
N LYS A 135 -1.71 5.10 25.93
CA LYS A 135 -1.00 4.16 26.83
C LYS A 135 -0.10 4.81 27.89
N GLY A 136 0.07 6.15 27.89
CA GLY A 136 0.88 6.90 28.87
C GLY A 136 2.39 6.87 28.64
N VAL A 137 3.07 7.88 29.21
CA VAL A 137 4.26 8.53 28.65
C VAL A 137 5.59 7.75 28.71
N VAL A 138 5.83 6.72 29.48
CA VAL A 138 7.22 6.28 29.71
C VAL A 138 7.55 4.81 29.47
N ALA A 139 6.64 3.90 29.69
CA ALA A 139 6.98 2.47 29.68
C ALA A 139 6.77 1.74 28.35
N VAL A 140 6.10 2.36 27.34
CA VAL A 140 5.49 1.65 26.21
C VAL A 140 5.83 2.25 24.84
N VAL A 141 6.83 3.13 24.73
CA VAL A 141 7.18 3.75 23.43
C VAL A 141 7.60 2.71 22.38
N ALA A 142 8.49 1.79 22.75
CA ALA A 142 9.02 0.81 21.80
C ALA A 142 7.96 -0.21 21.32
N PRO A 143 7.13 -0.82 22.19
CA PRO A 143 6.02 -1.67 21.76
C PRO A 143 4.97 -0.92 20.93
N ALA A 144 4.55 0.27 21.35
CA ALA A 144 3.57 1.06 20.62
C ALA A 144 4.05 1.47 19.22
N LEU A 145 5.34 1.81 19.06
CA LEU A 145 5.95 2.08 17.77
C LEU A 145 6.02 0.81 16.91
N ARG A 146 6.43 -0.32 17.47
CA ARG A 146 6.51 -1.61 16.79
C ARG A 146 5.15 -2.02 16.24
N GLU A 147 4.14 -2.08 17.11
CA GLU A 147 2.78 -2.45 16.75
C GLU A 147 2.14 -1.43 15.79
N GLY A 148 2.28 -0.14 16.08
CA GLY A 148 1.68 0.93 15.30
C GLY A 148 2.24 1.01 13.88
N ILE A 149 3.55 0.91 13.69
CA ILE A 149 4.19 0.88 12.37
C ILE A 149 3.78 -0.37 11.62
N PHE A 150 3.86 -1.55 12.26
CA PHE A 150 3.52 -2.81 11.62
C PHE A 150 2.07 -2.82 11.12
N GLN A 151 1.10 -2.49 11.97
CA GLN A 151 -0.31 -2.49 11.61
C GLN A 151 -0.63 -1.45 10.54
N THR A 152 -0.03 -0.25 10.65
CA THR A 152 -0.21 0.78 9.62
C THR A 152 0.31 0.34 8.27
N VAL A 153 1.50 -0.25 8.20
CA VAL A 153 2.08 -0.74 6.94
C VAL A 153 1.25 -1.90 6.39
N SER A 154 0.88 -2.86 7.24
CA SER A 154 0.06 -4.00 6.85
C SER A 154 -1.27 -3.57 6.24
N MET A 155 -1.96 -2.61 6.87
CA MET A 155 -3.23 -2.07 6.36
C MET A 155 -3.03 -1.17 5.14
N ALA A 156 -2.07 -0.24 5.17
CA ALA A 156 -1.82 0.68 4.06
C ALA A 156 -1.39 -0.04 2.77
N THR A 157 -0.65 -1.14 2.89
CA THR A 157 -0.31 -1.98 1.75
C THR A 157 -1.44 -2.95 1.35
N THR A 158 -2.49 -3.06 2.18
CA THR A 158 -3.58 -4.04 2.04
C THR A 158 -3.12 -5.50 2.21
N THR A 159 -2.04 -5.74 2.96
CA THR A 159 -1.53 -7.09 3.22
C THR A 159 -2.44 -7.84 4.20
N GLY A 160 -2.77 -7.26 5.35
CA GLY A 160 -3.64 -7.86 6.34
C GLY A 160 -2.95 -8.77 7.36
N PHE A 161 -1.62 -8.80 7.43
CA PHE A 161 -0.91 -9.42 8.56
C PHE A 161 -1.20 -8.69 9.86
N SER A 162 -1.26 -9.44 10.97
CA SER A 162 -1.53 -8.92 12.30
C SER A 162 -0.45 -9.38 13.28
N THR A 163 -0.07 -8.49 14.20
CA THR A 163 0.81 -8.79 15.34
C THR A 163 0.10 -8.55 16.66
N SER A 164 -1.01 -7.81 16.66
CA SER A 164 -1.83 -7.50 17.82
C SER A 164 -3.30 -7.35 17.45
N ASN A 165 -4.19 -7.48 18.43
CA ASN A 165 -5.63 -7.28 18.22
C ASN A 165 -5.96 -5.78 18.12
N PHE A 166 -5.81 -5.20 16.93
CA PHE A 166 -6.07 -3.78 16.69
C PHE A 166 -7.55 -3.39 16.78
N SER A 167 -8.48 -4.36 16.79
CA SER A 167 -9.92 -4.06 16.99
C SER A 167 -10.23 -3.55 18.41
N GLU A 168 -9.37 -3.89 19.37
CA GLU A 168 -9.48 -3.45 20.77
C GLU A 168 -8.73 -2.13 21.04
N TRP A 169 -8.12 -1.55 20.03
CA TRP A 169 -7.40 -0.29 20.19
C TRP A 169 -8.36 0.86 20.50
N PRO A 170 -7.95 1.80 21.35
CA PRO A 170 -8.81 2.83 21.87
C PRO A 170 -9.26 3.83 20.81
N GLY A 171 -10.44 4.38 21.01
CA GLY A 171 -10.98 5.47 20.18
C GLY A 171 -11.22 5.09 18.73
N GLY A 172 -10.85 5.98 17.82
CA GLY A 172 -11.04 5.82 16.37
C GLY A 172 -9.89 5.14 15.62
N LEU A 173 -8.89 4.57 16.32
CA LEU A 173 -7.71 3.95 15.68
C LEU A 173 -8.04 2.85 14.68
N PRO A 174 -8.95 1.89 14.95
CA PRO A 174 -9.34 0.88 13.96
C PRO A 174 -9.93 1.51 12.69
N PHE A 175 -10.69 2.59 12.83
CA PHE A 175 -11.26 3.30 11.70
C PHE A 175 -10.18 4.03 10.88
N ILE A 176 -9.18 4.63 11.53
CA ILE A 176 -8.03 5.25 10.86
C ILE A 176 -7.24 4.20 10.07
N LEU A 177 -7.00 3.02 10.65
CA LEU A 177 -6.36 1.90 9.94
C LEU A 177 -7.17 1.46 8.72
N LEU A 178 -8.49 1.37 8.84
CA LEU A 178 -9.36 1.06 7.71
C LEU A 178 -9.24 2.12 6.60
N LEU A 179 -9.19 3.40 6.96
CA LEU A 179 -8.98 4.47 5.98
C LEU A 179 -7.62 4.37 5.27
N THR A 180 -6.58 3.92 5.99
CA THR A 180 -5.29 3.66 5.34
C THR A 180 -5.36 2.50 4.34
N ALA A 181 -6.12 1.47 4.57
CA ALA A 181 -6.31 0.36 3.62
C ALA A 181 -7.00 0.81 2.32
N PHE A 182 -7.81 1.86 2.36
CA PHE A 182 -8.56 2.34 1.20
C PHE A 182 -7.66 2.83 0.05
N ALA A 183 -6.57 3.52 0.35
CA ALA A 183 -5.65 4.04 -0.66
C ALA A 183 -4.85 2.92 -1.34
N GLY A 184 -4.37 1.97 -0.55
CA GLY A 184 -3.58 0.82 -1.03
C GLY A 184 -2.19 1.19 -1.51
N GLY A 185 -1.60 0.38 -2.40
CA GLY A 185 -0.27 0.61 -2.97
C GLY A 185 -0.25 1.31 -4.32
N CYS A 186 0.94 1.35 -4.95
CA CYS A 186 1.16 1.93 -6.26
C CYS A 186 0.47 1.14 -7.37
N ALA A 187 0.16 1.78 -8.49
CA ALA A 187 -0.32 1.11 -9.68
C ALA A 187 0.75 0.17 -10.25
N GLY A 188 0.36 -1.07 -10.56
CA GLY A 188 1.31 -2.10 -11.02
C GLY A 188 2.14 -2.73 -9.90
N SER A 189 1.68 -2.62 -8.64
CA SER A 189 2.11 -3.41 -7.50
C SER A 189 1.14 -4.56 -7.23
N THR A 190 1.49 -5.46 -6.32
CA THR A 190 0.61 -6.54 -5.85
C THR A 190 -0.48 -6.06 -4.88
N ALA A 191 -0.33 -4.86 -4.31
CA ALA A 191 -1.28 -4.29 -3.36
C ALA A 191 -2.69 -4.09 -3.94
N GLY A 192 -3.69 -4.20 -3.10
CA GLY A 192 -5.10 -3.88 -3.40
C GLY A 192 -5.43 -2.38 -3.34
N GLY A 193 -6.68 -2.07 -3.00
CA GLY A 193 -7.18 -0.71 -2.81
C GLY A 193 -7.41 0.08 -4.09
N VAL A 194 -7.78 1.36 -3.92
CA VAL A 194 -8.06 2.32 -5.02
C VAL A 194 -6.83 2.66 -5.83
N LYS A 195 -5.64 2.46 -5.29
CA LYS A 195 -4.29 2.84 -5.77
C LYS A 195 -3.95 4.31 -5.51
N VAL A 196 -2.76 4.48 -4.93
CA VAL A 196 -2.22 5.81 -4.55
C VAL A 196 -2.26 6.83 -5.68
N ILE A 197 -1.98 6.42 -6.92
CA ILE A 197 -2.02 7.34 -8.07
C ILE A 197 -3.40 7.96 -8.29
N ARG A 198 -4.48 7.19 -8.07
CA ARG A 198 -5.84 7.71 -8.23
C ARG A 198 -6.18 8.68 -7.10
N VAL A 199 -5.83 8.34 -5.87
CA VAL A 199 -6.02 9.22 -4.71
C VAL A 199 -5.24 10.54 -4.92
N LEU A 200 -4.00 10.46 -5.39
CA LEU A 200 -3.18 11.63 -5.70
C LEU A 200 -3.82 12.50 -6.81
N LEU A 201 -4.33 11.88 -7.87
CA LEU A 201 -5.01 12.61 -8.96
C LEU A 201 -6.29 13.30 -8.46
N LEU A 202 -7.08 12.63 -7.61
CA LEU A 202 -8.28 13.21 -7.00
C LEU A 202 -7.93 14.41 -6.12
N PHE A 203 -6.89 14.30 -5.30
CA PHE A 203 -6.43 15.39 -4.46
C PHE A 203 -5.95 16.60 -5.28
N LEU A 204 -5.12 16.35 -6.29
CA LEU A 204 -4.64 17.41 -7.19
C LEU A 204 -5.77 18.07 -7.97
N GLN A 205 -6.78 17.29 -8.36
CA GLN A 205 -7.97 17.85 -9.02
C GLN A 205 -8.80 18.69 -8.05
N GLY A 206 -9.00 18.24 -6.82
CA GLY A 206 -9.66 19.03 -5.79
C GLY A 206 -8.98 20.38 -5.56
N LEU A 207 -7.64 20.37 -5.41
CA LEU A 207 -6.86 21.62 -5.30
C LEU A 207 -7.00 22.53 -6.53
N ARG A 208 -7.07 21.93 -7.73
CA ARG A 208 -7.30 22.70 -8.97
C ARG A 208 -8.66 23.37 -8.96
N GLU A 209 -9.72 22.65 -8.56
CA GLU A 209 -11.07 23.24 -8.52
C GLU A 209 -11.17 24.37 -7.48
N VAL A 210 -10.55 24.22 -6.30
CA VAL A 210 -10.46 25.31 -5.31
C VAL A 210 -9.76 26.55 -5.91
N LYS A 211 -8.64 26.36 -6.64
CA LYS A 211 -7.94 27.47 -7.32
C LYS A 211 -8.83 28.15 -8.39
N ARG A 212 -9.66 27.39 -9.09
CA ARG A 212 -10.61 27.92 -10.09
C ARG A 212 -11.71 28.73 -9.45
N LEU A 213 -12.16 28.37 -8.24
CA LEU A 213 -13.15 29.18 -7.50
C LEU A 213 -12.59 30.57 -7.15
N VAL A 214 -11.29 30.66 -6.82
CA VAL A 214 -10.63 31.94 -6.52
C VAL A 214 -10.31 32.74 -7.80
N HIS A 215 -9.95 32.05 -8.88
CA HIS A 215 -9.57 32.68 -10.16
C HIS A 215 -10.34 32.02 -11.32
N PRO A 216 -11.61 32.42 -11.58
CA PRO A 216 -12.49 31.74 -12.54
C PRO A 216 -11.97 31.74 -13.99
N SER A 217 -11.26 32.80 -14.41
CA SER A 217 -10.64 32.92 -15.75
C SER A 217 -9.26 32.25 -15.88
N GLY A 218 -8.71 31.70 -14.77
CA GLY A 218 -7.40 31.07 -14.77
C GLY A 218 -7.38 29.68 -15.42
N MET A 219 -6.38 29.42 -16.24
CA MET A 219 -6.12 28.09 -16.81
C MET A 219 -5.14 27.31 -15.93
N PHE A 220 -5.61 26.29 -15.21
CA PHE A 220 -4.81 25.46 -14.32
C PHE A 220 -4.69 24.02 -14.87
N PRO A 221 -3.63 23.72 -15.65
CA PRO A 221 -3.42 22.37 -16.14
C PRO A 221 -3.08 21.42 -14.99
N LEU A 222 -3.75 20.27 -14.95
CA LEU A 222 -3.41 19.20 -14.00
C LEU A 222 -2.09 18.57 -14.45
N LYS A 223 -1.07 18.54 -13.58
CA LYS A 223 0.25 17.95 -13.86
C LYS A 223 0.56 16.84 -12.85
N LEU A 224 1.07 15.73 -13.33
CA LEU A 224 1.58 14.62 -12.52
C LEU A 224 3.00 14.30 -12.97
N GLY A 225 3.97 14.37 -12.06
CA GLY A 225 5.39 14.13 -12.40
C GLY A 225 5.92 15.04 -13.52
N GLY A 226 5.42 16.29 -13.63
CA GLY A 226 5.79 17.26 -14.66
C GLY A 226 5.02 17.12 -15.99
N SER A 227 4.30 16.02 -16.21
CA SER A 227 3.52 15.77 -17.42
C SER A 227 2.05 16.19 -17.26
N PRO A 228 1.41 16.82 -18.26
CA PRO A 228 0.00 17.18 -18.18
C PRO A 228 -0.89 15.93 -18.21
N VAL A 229 -1.88 15.90 -17.32
CA VAL A 229 -2.89 14.83 -17.26
C VAL A 229 -4.06 15.20 -18.16
N THR A 230 -4.46 14.30 -19.05
CA THR A 230 -5.59 14.54 -19.95
C THR A 230 -6.91 14.51 -19.16
N ARG A 231 -7.90 15.30 -19.63
CA ARG A 231 -9.24 15.34 -19.04
C ARG A 231 -9.89 13.96 -18.97
N ARG A 232 -9.69 13.13 -20.01
CA ARG A 232 -10.22 11.76 -20.07
C ARG A 232 -9.73 10.88 -18.91
N ILE A 233 -8.44 10.98 -18.53
CA ILE A 233 -7.88 10.23 -17.39
C ILE A 233 -8.55 10.67 -16.08
N SER A 234 -8.71 11.97 -15.89
CA SER A 234 -9.39 12.53 -14.71
C SER A 234 -10.84 12.05 -14.60
N GLU A 235 -11.60 12.11 -15.70
CA GLU A 235 -12.98 11.61 -15.75
C GLU A 235 -13.08 10.11 -15.46
N SER A 236 -12.14 9.29 -16.00
CA SER A 236 -12.07 7.85 -15.71
C SER A 236 -11.80 7.55 -14.23
N VAL A 237 -10.98 8.37 -13.56
CA VAL A 237 -10.69 8.20 -12.11
C VAL A 237 -11.93 8.52 -11.29
N TRP A 238 -12.69 9.56 -11.62
CA TRP A 238 -13.93 9.88 -10.94
C TRP A 238 -15.01 8.80 -11.13
N SER A 239 -15.20 8.33 -12.36
CA SER A 239 -16.15 7.26 -12.66
C SER A 239 -15.82 5.98 -11.90
N PHE A 240 -14.52 5.63 -11.84
CA PHE A 240 -14.06 4.47 -11.06
C PHE A 240 -14.34 4.65 -9.57
N LEU A 241 -14.02 5.81 -8.98
CA LEU A 241 -14.23 6.07 -7.55
C LEU A 241 -15.72 5.99 -7.20
N SER A 242 -16.58 6.60 -8.03
CA SER A 242 -18.03 6.56 -7.84
C SER A 242 -18.55 5.13 -7.86
N ALA A 243 -18.17 4.32 -8.86
CA ALA A 243 -18.56 2.91 -8.94
C ALA A 243 -18.02 2.09 -7.75
N TYR A 244 -16.76 2.34 -7.34
CA TYR A 244 -16.15 1.68 -6.19
C TYR A 244 -16.93 1.96 -4.90
N LEU A 245 -17.29 3.23 -4.62
CA LEU A 245 -18.05 3.59 -3.42
C LEU A 245 -19.45 3.00 -3.42
N ILE A 246 -20.14 3.00 -4.58
CA ILE A 246 -21.47 2.41 -4.72
C ILE A 246 -21.47 0.91 -4.40
N ILE A 247 -20.40 0.20 -4.73
CA ILE A 247 -20.26 -1.23 -4.43
C ILE A 247 -19.74 -1.43 -3.01
N PHE A 248 -18.73 -0.66 -2.58
CA PHE A 248 -18.07 -0.82 -1.30
C PHE A 248 -19.02 -0.63 -0.10
N ILE A 249 -19.87 0.42 -0.14
CA ILE A 249 -20.76 0.73 0.99
C ILE A 249 -21.77 -0.39 1.26
N PRO A 250 -22.54 -0.89 0.28
CA PRO A 250 -23.48 -1.99 0.53
C PRO A 250 -22.77 -3.30 0.95
N VAL A 251 -21.64 -3.64 0.32
CA VAL A 251 -20.88 -4.86 0.66
C VAL A 251 -20.34 -4.76 2.09
N SER A 252 -19.76 -3.64 2.48
CA SER A 252 -19.28 -3.42 3.85
C SER A 252 -20.42 -3.49 4.86
N TYR A 253 -21.57 -2.90 4.54
CA TYR A 253 -22.75 -2.98 5.40
C TYR A 253 -23.22 -4.42 5.60
N THR A 254 -23.35 -5.20 4.53
CA THR A 254 -23.78 -6.60 4.64
C THR A 254 -22.78 -7.44 5.42
N HIS A 255 -21.48 -7.28 5.23
CA HIS A 255 -20.45 -8.03 5.96
C HIS A 255 -20.36 -7.65 7.45
N LEU A 256 -20.66 -6.40 7.80
CA LEU A 256 -20.69 -5.97 9.19
C LEU A 256 -21.97 -6.40 9.92
N THR A 257 -23.08 -6.55 9.22
CA THR A 257 -24.38 -6.87 9.84
C THR A 257 -24.69 -8.37 9.87
N LEU A 258 -24.21 -9.17 8.91
CA LEU A 258 -24.44 -10.62 8.87
C LEU A 258 -23.95 -11.38 10.12
N PRO A 259 -22.77 -11.10 10.70
CA PRO A 259 -22.33 -11.77 11.92
C PRO A 259 -23.22 -11.51 13.13
N THR A 260 -23.91 -10.37 13.17
CA THR A 260 -24.82 -10.03 14.29
C THR A 260 -26.17 -10.75 14.20
N ILE A 261 -26.55 -11.26 13.04
CA ILE A 261 -27.81 -12.00 12.82
C ILE A 261 -27.63 -13.50 13.14
N CYS A 262 -26.43 -14.05 13.01
CA CYS A 262 -26.12 -15.45 13.29
C CYS A 262 -25.77 -15.75 14.76
N SER A 263 -25.80 -14.76 15.64
CA SER A 263 -25.53 -14.89 17.09
C SER A 263 -26.81 -14.93 17.94
N VAL A 264 -27.94 -15.34 17.39
CA VAL A 264 -29.21 -15.61 18.13
C VAL A 264 -29.43 -17.10 18.22
#